data_3a570d309e7c9395c2ceaafb6a31d367
#
_entry.id   3a570d309e7c9395c2ceaafb6a31d367
#
_cell.length_a   1.000
_cell.length_b   1.000
_cell.length_c   1.000
_cell.angle_alpha   90.00
_cell.angle_beta   90.00
_cell.angle_gamma   90.00
#
_symmetry.space_group_name_H-M   'P 1'
#
loop_
_entity.id
_entity.type
_entity.pdbx_description
1 polymer ?
#
loop_
_entity_poly.entity_id
_entity_poly.type
_entity_poly.pdbx_seq_one_letter_code
_entity_poly.pdbx_strand_id
1 'polypeptide(L)'
;CMGCVCEGPHYGCSAGSLDLIFTYGGNTSGFDSLVADDIELYLYDNNGKKMEVRHVPYETIRGGKPYSFEYLHTGNTHLVAWALSGDEDVDKAPLVFLDEENYSDIKFTMSSDRPTRQSQKYNGSSQELFVENLSFDSNPLERKVINVDVEKLLCNIIVTIEEGNLFKYQYPGKLSINITGSSNAYHVSKNKQSGNRIIIEDNLSYIESRNEYVSKNKVFPASVDSDSGLEDNIIVTILEDDVAKLRVDTDAKAQKGTQIDVVIKPTRQEVIISVDSWQIRKSIVRL
;
A
#
# COMPACT_ATOMS: atom_id res chain seq x y z
N CYS A 1 0.90 10.43 -44.23
CA CYS A 1 0.01 9.27 -44.29
C CYS A 1 0.39 8.44 -45.51
N MET A 2 1.21 7.41 -45.34
CA MET A 2 1.34 6.37 -46.35
C MET A 2 0.29 5.30 -46.03
N GLY A 3 -0.72 5.21 -46.89
CA GLY A 3 -1.76 4.23 -46.75
C GLY A 3 -1.20 2.83 -46.93
N CYS A 4 -1.44 1.94 -45.99
CA CYS A 4 -1.26 0.52 -46.20
C CYS A 4 -2.26 0.06 -47.28
N VAL A 5 -1.75 -0.23 -48.48
CA VAL A 5 -2.54 -0.91 -49.52
C VAL A 5 -2.54 -2.39 -49.15
N CYS A 6 -3.61 -2.84 -48.49
CA CYS A 6 -3.86 -4.27 -48.30
C CYS A 6 -4.43 -4.83 -49.61
N GLU A 7 -3.57 -5.36 -50.48
CA GLU A 7 -3.99 -6.10 -51.66
C GLU A 7 -4.24 -7.58 -51.27
N GLY A 8 -5.50 -7.90 -50.91
CA GLY A 8 -5.96 -9.27 -50.75
C GLY A 8 -7.17 -9.42 -49.82
N PRO A 9 -8.13 -10.30 -50.16
CA PRO A 9 -9.40 -10.37 -49.43
C PRO A 9 -9.36 -11.00 -48.04
N HIS A 10 -8.19 -11.31 -47.48
CA HIS A 10 -8.07 -12.07 -46.21
C HIS A 10 -6.97 -11.62 -45.22
N TYR A 11 -6.28 -10.50 -45.47
CA TYR A 11 -5.34 -9.96 -44.49
C TYR A 11 -5.84 -8.60 -44.04
N GLY A 12 -6.76 -8.61 -43.06
CA GLY A 12 -7.00 -7.40 -42.27
C GLY A 12 -5.68 -7.01 -41.59
N CYS A 13 -5.22 -5.76 -41.73
CA CYS A 13 -4.19 -5.22 -40.89
C CYS A 13 -4.67 -5.43 -39.45
N SER A 14 -4.07 -6.32 -38.70
CA SER A 14 -4.39 -6.44 -37.28
C SER A 14 -3.95 -5.14 -36.63
N ALA A 15 -4.89 -4.37 -36.12
CA ALA A 15 -4.58 -3.26 -35.25
C ALA A 15 -3.74 -3.81 -34.09
N GLY A 16 -2.74 -3.06 -33.67
CA GLY A 16 -1.94 -3.43 -32.51
C GLY A 16 -2.82 -3.64 -31.30
N SER A 17 -2.54 -4.66 -30.53
CA SER A 17 -3.28 -4.96 -29.31
C SER A 17 -2.34 -5.15 -28.13
N LEU A 18 -2.84 -4.79 -26.96
CA LEU A 18 -2.19 -5.02 -25.69
C LEU A 18 -3.00 -6.05 -24.90
N ASP A 19 -2.30 -7.12 -24.49
CA ASP A 19 -2.86 -8.17 -23.64
C ASP A 19 -2.19 -8.09 -22.28
N LEU A 20 -2.94 -7.79 -21.24
CA LEU A 20 -2.45 -7.73 -19.86
C LEU A 20 -2.83 -9.00 -19.12
N ILE A 21 -1.84 -9.65 -18.49
CA ILE A 21 -2.05 -10.81 -17.63
C ILE A 21 -1.69 -10.37 -16.20
N PHE A 22 -2.69 -10.37 -15.31
CA PHE A 22 -2.50 -9.95 -13.94
C PHE A 22 -2.05 -11.12 -13.07
N THR A 23 -1.00 -10.88 -12.27
CA THR A 23 -0.41 -11.85 -11.34
C THR A 23 -0.11 -11.20 -9.99
N TYR A 24 0.10 -12.04 -8.97
CA TYR A 24 0.66 -11.66 -7.69
C TYR A 24 1.71 -12.71 -7.30
N GLY A 25 2.94 -12.25 -7.06
CA GLY A 25 4.07 -13.16 -6.84
C GLY A 25 4.34 -14.07 -8.04
N GLY A 26 4.11 -13.57 -9.24
CA GLY A 26 4.35 -14.27 -10.50
C GLY A 26 3.30 -15.31 -10.87
N ASN A 27 2.18 -15.43 -10.15
CA ASN A 27 1.16 -16.41 -10.46
C ASN A 27 -0.28 -15.85 -10.39
N THR A 28 -1.17 -16.42 -11.20
CA THR A 28 -2.57 -15.99 -11.31
C THR A 28 -3.43 -16.46 -10.12
N SER A 29 -3.13 -17.61 -9.54
CA SER A 29 -3.85 -18.10 -8.36
C SER A 29 -3.58 -17.24 -7.13
N GLY A 30 -2.37 -16.68 -7.00
CA GLY A 30 -2.05 -15.67 -5.99
C GLY A 30 -2.89 -14.41 -6.18
N PHE A 31 -3.01 -13.92 -7.42
CA PHE A 31 -3.86 -12.79 -7.75
C PHE A 31 -5.33 -13.07 -7.39
N ASP A 32 -5.89 -14.18 -7.83
CA ASP A 32 -7.29 -14.56 -7.57
C ASP A 32 -7.61 -14.72 -6.07
N SER A 33 -6.63 -15.11 -5.26
CA SER A 33 -6.84 -15.34 -3.83
C SER A 33 -6.63 -14.11 -2.95
N LEU A 34 -5.78 -13.16 -3.37
CA LEU A 34 -5.34 -12.05 -2.52
C LEU A 34 -5.80 -10.69 -3.02
N VAL A 35 -5.90 -10.50 -4.33
CA VAL A 35 -6.36 -9.25 -4.93
C VAL A 35 -7.86 -9.30 -5.14
N ALA A 36 -8.35 -10.17 -6.02
CA ALA A 36 -9.77 -10.48 -6.29
C ALA A 36 -10.70 -9.27 -6.41
N ASP A 37 -10.16 -8.12 -6.83
CA ASP A 37 -10.85 -6.85 -6.98
C ASP A 37 -10.60 -6.26 -8.36
N ASP A 38 -11.42 -5.28 -8.74
CA ASP A 38 -11.28 -4.56 -9.99
C ASP A 38 -9.98 -3.76 -10.01
N ILE A 39 -9.35 -3.66 -11.19
CA ILE A 39 -8.09 -2.95 -11.39
C ILE A 39 -8.35 -1.61 -12.06
N GLU A 40 -7.80 -0.55 -11.50
CA GLU A 40 -7.66 0.73 -12.17
C GLU A 40 -6.33 0.76 -12.93
N LEU A 41 -6.41 1.02 -14.22
CA LEU A 41 -5.29 1.00 -15.15
C LEU A 41 -5.08 2.38 -15.76
N TYR A 42 -3.88 2.92 -15.61
CA TYR A 42 -3.47 4.21 -16.18
C TYR A 42 -2.31 4.00 -17.13
N LEU A 43 -2.41 4.58 -18.33
CA LEU A 43 -1.39 4.54 -19.35
C LEU A 43 -0.90 5.95 -19.66
N TYR A 44 0.41 6.12 -19.71
CA TYR A 44 1.09 7.40 -19.97
C TYR A 44 2.04 7.28 -21.13
N ASP A 45 2.19 8.36 -21.89
CA ASP A 45 3.16 8.45 -22.99
C ASP A 45 4.62 8.57 -22.48
N ASN A 46 5.55 8.63 -23.41
CA ASN A 46 6.97 8.79 -23.13
C ASN A 46 7.34 10.12 -22.44
N ASN A 47 6.46 11.10 -22.45
CA ASN A 47 6.61 12.37 -21.74
C ASN A 47 5.95 12.34 -20.36
N GLY A 48 5.32 11.21 -20.01
CA GLY A 48 4.58 11.03 -18.76
C GLY A 48 3.19 11.63 -18.75
N LYS A 49 2.63 12.03 -19.91
CA LYS A 49 1.28 12.56 -20.00
C LYS A 49 0.26 11.41 -20.05
N LYS A 50 -0.81 11.53 -19.28
CA LYS A 50 -1.91 10.57 -19.26
C LYS A 50 -2.53 10.42 -20.64
N MET A 51 -2.60 9.22 -21.17
CA MET A 51 -3.20 8.88 -22.44
C MET A 51 -4.57 8.22 -22.27
N GLU A 52 -4.63 7.26 -21.34
CA GLU A 52 -5.81 6.40 -21.21
C GLU A 52 -5.98 5.94 -19.76
N VAL A 53 -7.22 5.80 -19.34
CA VAL A 53 -7.61 5.18 -18.07
C VAL A 53 -8.63 4.08 -18.37
N ARG A 54 -8.46 2.92 -17.75
CA ARG A 54 -9.39 1.79 -17.87
C ARG A 54 -9.71 1.22 -16.50
N HIS A 55 -10.95 0.96 -16.30
CA HIS A 55 -11.44 0.12 -15.23
C HIS A 55 -11.53 -1.32 -15.75
N VAL A 56 -10.83 -2.25 -15.10
CA VAL A 56 -10.73 -3.66 -15.48
C VAL A 56 -11.48 -4.49 -14.45
N PRO A 57 -12.72 -4.95 -14.75
CA PRO A 57 -13.47 -5.76 -13.81
C PRO A 57 -12.77 -7.09 -13.54
N TYR A 58 -12.66 -7.48 -12.27
CA TYR A 58 -12.00 -8.73 -11.85
C TYR A 58 -12.54 -9.96 -12.59
N GLU A 59 -13.83 -10.05 -12.77
CA GLU A 59 -14.46 -11.20 -13.47
C GLU A 59 -13.95 -11.40 -14.90
N THR A 60 -13.45 -10.34 -15.55
CA THR A 60 -12.89 -10.42 -16.91
C THR A 60 -11.49 -11.00 -16.95
N ILE A 61 -10.74 -10.91 -15.86
CA ILE A 61 -9.34 -11.34 -15.75
C ILE A 61 -9.12 -12.55 -14.85
N ARG A 62 -10.16 -12.98 -14.17
CA ARG A 62 -10.15 -14.12 -13.25
C ARG A 62 -9.61 -15.38 -13.93
N GLY A 63 -8.78 -16.15 -13.19
CA GLY A 63 -8.16 -17.38 -13.68
C GLY A 63 -7.04 -17.12 -14.70
N GLY A 64 -6.45 -15.93 -14.70
CA GLY A 64 -5.35 -15.55 -15.58
C GLY A 64 -5.78 -15.25 -17.01
N LYS A 65 -7.05 -14.93 -17.24
CA LYS A 65 -7.51 -14.49 -18.56
C LYS A 65 -6.85 -13.17 -18.92
N PRO A 66 -6.29 -13.01 -20.13
CA PRO A 66 -5.76 -11.74 -20.56
C PRO A 66 -6.86 -10.69 -20.70
N TYR A 67 -6.60 -9.50 -20.23
CA TYR A 67 -7.38 -8.31 -20.56
C TYR A 67 -6.84 -7.72 -21.85
N SER A 68 -7.58 -7.87 -22.95
CA SER A 68 -7.13 -7.51 -24.29
C SER A 68 -7.88 -6.26 -24.80
N PHE A 69 -7.13 -5.32 -25.36
CA PHE A 69 -7.70 -4.13 -25.99
C PHE A 69 -6.81 -3.62 -27.13
N GLU A 70 -7.43 -2.86 -28.03
CA GLU A 70 -6.72 -2.18 -29.10
C GLU A 70 -5.84 -1.06 -28.52
N TYR A 71 -4.55 -1.05 -28.89
CA TYR A 71 -3.58 -0.09 -28.40
C TYR A 71 -2.73 0.43 -29.56
N LEU A 72 -2.98 1.67 -29.97
CA LEU A 72 -2.43 2.26 -31.20
C LEU A 72 -1.30 3.27 -30.97
N HIS A 73 -0.74 3.29 -29.77
CA HIS A 73 0.36 4.20 -29.43
C HIS A 73 1.72 3.64 -29.82
N THR A 74 2.67 4.55 -30.12
CA THR A 74 4.03 4.22 -30.51
C THR A 74 5.02 4.80 -29.49
N GLY A 75 6.03 4.01 -29.13
CA GLY A 75 7.11 4.40 -28.24
C GLY A 75 6.93 3.92 -26.82
N ASN A 76 7.74 4.47 -25.91
CA ASN A 76 7.71 4.05 -24.52
C ASN A 76 6.40 4.47 -23.83
N THR A 77 5.77 3.51 -23.20
CA THR A 77 4.55 3.69 -22.42
C THR A 77 4.82 3.32 -20.96
N HIS A 78 4.37 4.18 -20.04
CA HIS A 78 4.34 3.85 -18.61
C HIS A 78 2.94 3.36 -18.24
N LEU A 79 2.87 2.28 -17.50
CA LEU A 79 1.64 1.67 -17.02
C LEU A 79 1.65 1.68 -15.51
N VAL A 80 0.56 2.17 -14.91
CA VAL A 80 0.29 2.03 -13.49
C VAL A 80 -1.03 1.29 -13.34
N ALA A 81 -0.98 0.14 -12.67
CA ALA A 81 -2.15 -0.65 -12.32
C ALA A 81 -2.28 -0.71 -10.80
N TRP A 82 -3.49 -0.53 -10.28
CA TRP A 82 -3.72 -0.64 -8.85
C TRP A 82 -5.11 -1.17 -8.51
N ALA A 83 -5.20 -1.80 -7.34
CA ALA A 83 -6.45 -2.23 -6.73
C ALA A 83 -6.42 -1.96 -5.23
N LEU A 84 -7.59 -1.66 -4.66
CA LEU A 84 -7.83 -1.66 -3.23
C LEU A 84 -8.59 -2.91 -2.87
N SER A 85 -8.09 -3.69 -1.93
CA SER A 85 -8.73 -4.92 -1.47
C SER A 85 -9.12 -4.82 0.00
N GLY A 86 -10.25 -5.43 0.34
CA GLY A 86 -10.81 -5.42 1.68
C GLY A 86 -11.88 -4.35 1.89
N ASP A 87 -12.64 -4.52 2.98
CA ASP A 87 -13.74 -3.62 3.32
C ASP A 87 -13.23 -2.24 3.77
N GLU A 88 -13.95 -1.21 3.35
CA GLU A 88 -13.77 0.12 3.92
C GLU A 88 -14.25 0.13 5.37
N ASP A 89 -13.35 0.47 6.26
CA ASP A 89 -13.70 0.77 7.65
C ASP A 89 -13.91 2.28 7.76
N VAL A 90 -15.13 2.69 8.07
CA VAL A 90 -15.51 4.11 8.17
C VAL A 90 -14.72 4.91 9.21
N ASP A 91 -14.09 4.21 10.15
CA ASP A 91 -13.24 4.80 11.19
C ASP A 91 -11.77 4.93 10.74
N LYS A 92 -11.42 4.44 9.56
CA LYS A 92 -10.06 4.49 9.00
C LYS A 92 -9.93 5.51 7.87
N ALA A 93 -8.72 6.01 7.67
CA ALA A 93 -8.44 6.96 6.60
C ALA A 93 -8.55 6.28 5.23
N PRO A 94 -9.38 6.81 4.30
CA PRO A 94 -9.43 6.30 2.95
C PRO A 94 -8.13 6.58 2.20
N LEU A 95 -7.77 5.65 1.30
CA LEU A 95 -6.69 5.82 0.34
C LEU A 95 -7.22 6.49 -0.92
N VAL A 96 -6.54 7.53 -1.37
CA VAL A 96 -6.93 8.29 -2.56
C VAL A 96 -5.77 8.37 -3.53
N PHE A 97 -6.03 8.08 -4.81
CA PHE A 97 -5.09 8.27 -5.90
C PHE A 97 -5.21 9.70 -6.43
N LEU A 98 -4.09 10.41 -6.52
CA LEU A 98 -4.06 11.84 -6.87
C LEU A 98 -3.01 12.14 -7.95
N ASP A 99 -3.18 13.33 -8.57
CA ASP A 99 -2.25 13.92 -9.54
C ASP A 99 -2.04 13.02 -10.78
N GLU A 100 -3.11 12.36 -11.20
CA GLU A 100 -3.13 11.34 -12.26
C GLU A 100 -2.81 11.85 -13.67
N GLU A 101 -2.76 13.16 -13.91
CA GLU A 101 -2.53 13.75 -15.25
C GLU A 101 -1.10 13.53 -15.74
N ASN A 102 -0.12 13.48 -14.83
CA ASN A 102 1.28 13.27 -15.16
C ASN A 102 1.88 12.13 -14.35
N TYR A 103 2.51 11.19 -15.04
CA TYR A 103 3.18 10.05 -14.44
C TYR A 103 4.19 10.41 -13.34
N SER A 104 4.94 11.53 -13.51
CA SER A 104 5.90 11.99 -12.51
C SER A 104 5.28 12.43 -11.18
N ASP A 105 3.99 12.73 -11.16
CA ASP A 105 3.32 13.39 -10.04
C ASP A 105 2.35 12.46 -9.31
N ILE A 106 2.02 11.30 -9.93
CA ILE A 106 1.06 10.33 -9.38
C ILE A 106 1.46 9.87 -7.99
N LYS A 107 0.47 9.89 -7.10
CA LYS A 107 0.66 9.47 -5.72
C LYS A 107 -0.62 8.89 -5.10
N PHE A 108 -0.43 8.02 -4.12
CA PHE A 108 -1.47 7.66 -3.17
C PHE A 108 -1.35 8.52 -1.92
N THR A 109 -2.48 8.91 -1.35
CA THR A 109 -2.54 9.65 -0.09
C THR A 109 -3.52 8.99 0.86
N MET A 110 -3.24 9.09 2.17
CA MET A 110 -4.25 8.89 3.20
C MET A 110 -5.01 10.19 3.35
N SER A 111 -6.32 10.16 3.16
CA SER A 111 -7.17 11.32 3.37
C SER A 111 -7.48 11.47 4.86
N SER A 112 -7.49 12.69 5.36
CA SER A 112 -7.92 13.00 6.72
C SER A 112 -9.20 13.82 6.66
N ASP A 113 -10.26 13.35 7.29
CA ASP A 113 -11.50 14.11 7.44
C ASP A 113 -11.37 15.30 8.40
N ARG A 114 -10.23 15.39 9.09
CA ARG A 114 -9.95 16.46 10.07
C ARG A 114 -8.58 17.08 9.86
N PRO A 115 -8.42 17.99 8.88
CA PRO A 115 -7.18 18.74 8.76
C PRO A 115 -7.08 19.77 9.88
N THR A 116 -6.52 19.38 11.02
CA THR A 116 -6.10 20.36 12.02
C THR A 116 -4.67 20.80 11.73
N ARG A 117 -4.44 22.11 11.72
CA ARG A 117 -3.15 22.72 11.37
C ARG A 117 -1.97 22.37 12.29
N GLN A 118 -2.17 21.60 13.37
CA GLN A 118 -1.16 21.39 14.41
C GLN A 118 -0.73 19.93 14.63
N SER A 119 -1.50 18.94 14.23
CA SER A 119 -1.05 17.54 14.24
C SER A 119 -1.77 16.79 13.13
N GLN A 120 -1.00 16.19 12.22
CA GLN A 120 -1.57 15.35 11.17
C GLN A 120 -1.81 13.97 11.76
N LYS A 121 -2.95 13.84 12.45
CA LYS A 121 -3.42 12.59 13.05
C LYS A 121 -4.36 11.88 12.08
N TYR A 122 -4.12 10.61 11.87
CA TYR A 122 -4.86 9.76 10.95
C TYR A 122 -5.25 8.46 11.65
N ASN A 123 -6.41 7.93 11.33
CA ASN A 123 -6.88 6.67 11.89
C ASN A 123 -6.31 5.42 11.16
N GLY A 124 -5.22 5.54 10.44
CA GLY A 124 -4.64 4.46 9.63
C GLY A 124 -5.51 4.06 8.43
N SER A 125 -5.13 3.02 7.70
CA SER A 125 -5.93 2.42 6.63
C SER A 125 -6.28 0.98 6.95
N SER A 126 -7.52 0.56 6.62
CA SER A 126 -7.95 -0.84 6.71
C SER A 126 -7.73 -1.60 5.40
N GLN A 127 -7.81 -0.90 4.27
CA GLN A 127 -7.69 -1.50 2.95
C GLN A 127 -6.25 -1.87 2.62
N GLU A 128 -6.06 -2.95 1.86
CA GLU A 128 -4.79 -3.30 1.25
C GLU A 128 -4.70 -2.62 -0.13
N LEU A 129 -3.53 -2.07 -0.44
CA LEU A 129 -3.25 -1.45 -1.73
C LEU A 129 -2.26 -2.30 -2.51
N PHE A 130 -2.69 -2.76 -3.67
CA PHE A 130 -1.86 -3.47 -4.64
C PHE A 130 -1.51 -2.54 -5.79
N VAL A 131 -0.25 -2.50 -6.19
CA VAL A 131 0.23 -1.60 -7.24
C VAL A 131 1.28 -2.30 -8.09
N GLU A 132 1.20 -2.12 -9.40
CA GLU A 132 2.31 -2.34 -10.34
C GLU A 132 2.60 -1.06 -11.10
N ASN A 133 3.87 -0.81 -11.33
CA ASN A 133 4.36 0.34 -12.09
C ASN A 133 5.48 -0.14 -13.02
N LEU A 134 5.18 -0.24 -14.29
CA LEU A 134 6.11 -0.73 -15.29
C LEU A 134 6.13 0.14 -16.54
N SER A 135 7.15 -0.07 -17.37
CA SER A 135 7.27 0.62 -18.66
C SER A 135 7.57 -0.38 -19.76
N PHE A 136 7.04 -0.11 -20.94
CA PHE A 136 7.25 -0.95 -22.12
C PHE A 136 7.21 -0.12 -23.40
N ASP A 137 7.91 -0.62 -24.43
CA ASP A 137 7.79 -0.05 -25.78
C ASP A 137 6.56 -0.61 -26.47
N SER A 138 5.78 0.25 -27.09
CA SER A 138 4.59 -0.09 -27.87
C SER A 138 4.75 0.18 -29.35
N ASN A 139 4.12 -0.65 -30.16
CA ASN A 139 4.05 -0.52 -31.61
C ASN A 139 2.58 -0.77 -32.04
N PRO A 140 1.95 0.18 -32.73
CA PRO A 140 0.54 0.08 -33.11
C PRO A 140 0.23 -1.00 -34.14
N LEU A 141 1.25 -1.70 -34.65
CA LEU A 141 1.11 -2.79 -35.60
C LEU A 141 1.36 -4.17 -34.99
N GLU A 142 1.65 -4.24 -33.69
CA GLU A 142 2.03 -5.47 -33.01
C GLU A 142 1.07 -5.80 -31.88
N ARG A 143 0.85 -7.09 -31.67
CA ARG A 143 0.24 -7.60 -30.45
C ARG A 143 1.31 -7.77 -29.41
N LYS A 144 1.12 -7.17 -28.23
CA LYS A 144 2.03 -7.28 -27.11
C LYS A 144 1.37 -7.87 -25.88
N VAL A 145 2.04 -8.82 -25.26
CA VAL A 145 1.62 -9.43 -23.98
C VAL A 145 2.48 -8.90 -22.87
N ILE A 146 1.85 -8.36 -21.81
CA ILE A 146 2.49 -7.80 -20.63
C ILE A 146 1.99 -8.52 -19.40
N ASN A 147 2.91 -9.02 -18.57
CA ASN A 147 2.60 -9.49 -17.23
C ASN A 147 2.59 -8.29 -16.27
N VAL A 148 1.47 -8.10 -15.58
CA VAL A 148 1.26 -7.06 -14.57
C VAL A 148 1.26 -7.75 -13.21
N ASP A 149 2.44 -7.79 -12.57
CA ASP A 149 2.64 -8.49 -11.30
C ASP A 149 2.45 -7.51 -10.14
N VAL A 150 1.18 -7.32 -9.74
CA VAL A 150 0.86 -6.38 -8.67
C VAL A 150 1.44 -6.83 -7.33
N GLU A 151 1.92 -5.89 -6.54
CA GLU A 151 2.50 -6.13 -5.23
C GLU A 151 1.80 -5.30 -4.15
N LYS A 152 1.78 -5.80 -2.93
CA LYS A 152 1.33 -5.01 -1.77
C LYS A 152 2.24 -3.80 -1.58
N LEU A 153 1.63 -2.62 -1.51
CA LEU A 153 2.39 -1.39 -1.28
C LEU A 153 2.58 -1.11 0.21
N LEU A 154 1.54 -1.27 1.01
CA LEU A 154 1.56 -0.84 2.41
C LEU A 154 2.34 -1.82 3.30
N CYS A 155 2.95 -1.27 4.36
CA CYS A 155 3.51 -2.04 5.47
C CYS A 155 2.45 -2.20 6.55
N ASN A 156 2.21 -3.43 7.00
CA ASN A 156 1.32 -3.73 8.10
C ASN A 156 2.05 -3.56 9.44
N ILE A 157 1.43 -2.88 10.40
CA ILE A 157 1.93 -2.75 11.76
C ILE A 157 0.90 -3.35 12.71
N ILE A 158 1.27 -4.43 13.37
CA ILE A 158 0.43 -5.13 14.34
C ILE A 158 1.06 -4.97 15.72
N VAL A 159 0.31 -4.37 16.63
CA VAL A 159 0.72 -4.22 18.02
C VAL A 159 -0.15 -5.11 18.88
N THR A 160 0.48 -6.00 19.64
CA THR A 160 -0.18 -6.91 20.57
C THR A 160 0.38 -6.68 21.97
N ILE A 161 -0.49 -6.48 22.94
CA ILE A 161 -0.15 -6.44 24.36
C ILE A 161 -0.69 -7.71 24.99
N GLU A 162 0.19 -8.64 25.32
CA GLU A 162 -0.16 -9.87 26.04
C GLU A 162 -0.58 -9.57 27.49
N GLU A 163 -1.23 -10.52 28.16
CA GLU A 163 -1.66 -10.37 29.56
C GLU A 163 -2.55 -9.13 29.78
N GLY A 164 -3.51 -8.92 28.87
CA GLY A 164 -4.31 -7.70 28.77
C GLY A 164 -5.07 -7.33 30.06
N ASN A 165 -5.52 -8.32 30.86
CA ASN A 165 -6.17 -8.07 32.15
C ASN A 165 -5.20 -7.46 33.18
N LEU A 166 -3.92 -7.88 33.20
CA LEU A 166 -2.90 -7.28 34.05
C LEU A 166 -2.54 -5.89 33.56
N PHE A 167 -2.42 -5.73 32.25
CA PHE A 167 -2.17 -4.43 31.64
C PHE A 167 -3.30 -3.44 31.92
N LYS A 168 -4.58 -3.87 31.82
CA LYS A 168 -5.75 -3.08 32.18
C LYS A 168 -5.79 -2.73 33.68
N TYR A 169 -5.31 -3.61 34.56
CA TYR A 169 -5.23 -3.31 35.98
C TYR A 169 -4.20 -2.21 36.24
N GLN A 170 -3.08 -2.21 35.52
CA GLN A 170 -2.04 -1.20 35.62
C GLN A 170 -2.45 0.14 34.99
N TYR A 171 -3.20 0.08 33.89
CA TYR A 171 -3.68 1.22 33.11
C TYR A 171 -5.20 1.12 32.89
N PRO A 172 -6.01 1.55 33.89
CA PRO A 172 -7.45 1.35 33.89
C PRO A 172 -8.21 2.29 32.95
N GLY A 173 -7.57 3.34 32.45
CA GLY A 173 -8.15 4.32 31.54
C GLY A 173 -8.34 3.79 30.11
N LYS A 174 -8.78 4.67 29.23
CA LYS A 174 -8.92 4.33 27.80
C LYS A 174 -7.55 4.18 27.17
N LEU A 175 -7.31 3.00 26.58
CA LEU A 175 -6.06 2.70 25.91
C LEU A 175 -6.14 3.02 24.42
N SER A 176 -5.14 3.76 23.94
CA SER A 176 -4.95 4.07 22.52
C SER A 176 -3.48 3.95 22.13
N ILE A 177 -3.21 4.06 20.85
CA ILE A 177 -1.87 3.91 20.27
C ILE A 177 -1.58 5.04 19.30
N ASN A 178 -0.35 5.53 19.31
CA ASN A 178 0.21 6.39 18.28
C ASN A 178 1.34 5.68 17.57
N ILE A 179 1.29 5.65 16.23
CA ILE A 179 2.34 5.11 15.37
C ILE A 179 2.90 6.27 14.54
N THR A 180 4.23 6.43 14.56
CA THR A 180 4.97 7.40 13.75
C THR A 180 6.05 6.70 12.93
N GLY A 181 6.69 7.42 12.02
CA GLY A 181 7.73 6.89 11.12
C GLY A 181 7.25 6.69 9.68
N SER A 182 6.09 7.27 9.33
CA SER A 182 5.57 7.28 7.96
C SER A 182 5.06 8.66 7.57
N SER A 183 4.73 8.84 6.30
CA SER A 183 4.11 10.04 5.73
C SER A 183 2.70 9.75 5.21
N ASN A 184 1.94 10.82 4.93
CA ASN A 184 0.58 10.69 4.43
C ASN A 184 0.47 10.43 2.93
N ALA A 185 1.58 10.37 2.20
CA ALA A 185 1.56 10.15 0.76
C ALA A 185 2.75 9.30 0.28
N TYR A 186 2.56 8.67 -0.88
CA TYR A 186 3.56 7.85 -1.55
C TYR A 186 3.53 8.10 -3.05
N HIS A 187 4.66 8.53 -3.61
CA HIS A 187 4.86 8.69 -5.06
C HIS A 187 5.13 7.34 -5.71
N VAL A 188 4.22 6.92 -6.58
CA VAL A 188 4.31 5.63 -7.28
C VAL A 188 5.49 5.60 -8.24
N SER A 189 5.60 6.61 -9.13
CA SER A 189 6.66 6.67 -10.15
C SER A 189 8.06 6.83 -9.57
N LYS A 190 8.19 7.42 -8.38
CA LYS A 190 9.47 7.66 -7.70
C LYS A 190 9.79 6.63 -6.64
N ASN A 191 8.85 5.73 -6.37
CA ASN A 191 8.95 4.68 -5.34
C ASN A 191 9.39 5.22 -3.97
N LYS A 192 8.79 6.32 -3.51
CA LYS A 192 9.17 6.98 -2.26
C LYS A 192 8.02 7.67 -1.54
N GLN A 193 8.17 7.79 -0.23
CA GLN A 193 7.29 8.61 0.59
C GLN A 193 7.32 10.09 0.15
N SER A 194 6.19 10.75 0.35
CA SER A 194 6.03 12.18 0.09
C SER A 194 5.00 12.77 1.06
N GLY A 195 4.81 14.08 0.96
CA GLY A 195 3.87 14.77 1.84
C GLY A 195 4.43 15.01 3.25
N ASN A 196 3.54 15.07 4.23
CA ASN A 196 3.90 15.39 5.61
C ASN A 196 4.00 14.11 6.45
N ARG A 197 4.85 14.14 7.49
CA ARG A 197 4.86 13.09 8.51
C ARG A 197 3.53 13.03 9.23
N ILE A 198 3.09 11.83 9.54
CA ILE A 198 1.82 11.57 10.19
C ILE A 198 1.99 10.87 11.53
N ILE A 199 0.97 11.02 12.36
CA ILE A 199 0.74 10.19 13.54
C ILE A 199 -0.52 9.38 13.24
N ILE A 200 -0.40 8.06 13.19
CA ILE A 200 -1.56 7.18 13.14
C ILE A 200 -2.02 6.97 14.58
N GLU A 201 -3.26 7.36 14.85
CA GLU A 201 -3.95 7.12 16.11
C GLU A 201 -4.94 5.97 15.93
N ASP A 202 -4.95 5.05 16.88
CA ASP A 202 -5.90 3.95 16.88
C ASP A 202 -6.26 3.58 18.32
N ASN A 203 -7.42 2.96 18.50
CA ASN A 203 -7.81 2.39 19.78
C ASN A 203 -7.26 0.96 19.89
N LEU A 204 -6.80 0.61 21.08
CA LEU A 204 -6.44 -0.78 21.38
C LEU A 204 -7.71 -1.58 21.67
N SER A 205 -7.96 -2.60 20.86
CA SER A 205 -9.11 -3.50 21.01
C SER A 205 -8.75 -4.67 21.92
N TYR A 206 -9.53 -4.87 23.00
CA TYR A 206 -9.35 -6.01 23.90
C TYR A 206 -10.00 -7.26 23.33
N ILE A 207 -9.22 -8.33 23.18
CA ILE A 207 -9.68 -9.65 22.74
C ILE A 207 -9.73 -10.59 23.93
N GLU A 208 -10.92 -10.75 24.50
CA GLU A 208 -11.15 -11.50 25.75
C GLU A 208 -10.67 -12.95 25.64
N SER A 209 -10.96 -13.64 24.52
CA SER A 209 -10.58 -15.04 24.32
C SER A 209 -9.07 -15.32 24.36
N ARG A 210 -8.26 -14.29 24.08
CA ARG A 210 -6.79 -14.37 24.08
C ARG A 210 -6.14 -13.59 25.22
N ASN A 211 -6.95 -12.82 25.96
CA ASN A 211 -6.49 -11.91 27.00
C ASN A 211 -5.41 -10.93 26.49
N GLU A 212 -5.66 -10.31 25.35
CA GLU A 212 -4.73 -9.43 24.64
C GLU A 212 -5.41 -8.13 24.23
N TYR A 213 -4.64 -7.05 24.18
CA TYR A 213 -5.00 -5.87 23.40
C TYR A 213 -4.30 -5.91 22.04
N VAL A 214 -5.03 -5.55 20.98
CA VAL A 214 -4.52 -5.57 19.62
C VAL A 214 -4.88 -4.27 18.89
N SER A 215 -3.95 -3.74 18.12
CA SER A 215 -4.15 -2.70 17.10
C SER A 215 -3.52 -3.15 15.79
N LYS A 216 -4.20 -2.91 14.67
CA LYS A 216 -3.72 -3.24 13.32
C LYS A 216 -3.81 -2.00 12.45
N ASN A 217 -2.68 -1.59 11.89
CA ASN A 217 -2.60 -0.40 11.07
C ASN A 217 -1.73 -0.66 9.85
N LYS A 218 -1.93 0.15 8.81
CA LYS A 218 -1.13 0.12 7.59
C LYS A 218 -0.54 1.50 7.35
N VAL A 219 0.71 1.53 6.90
CA VAL A 219 1.45 2.76 6.63
C VAL A 219 2.13 2.68 5.26
N PHE A 220 2.41 3.83 4.65
CA PHE A 220 3.25 3.87 3.47
C PHE A 220 4.68 3.46 3.81
N PRO A 221 5.33 2.69 2.91
CA PRO A 221 6.71 2.24 3.13
C PRO A 221 7.69 3.43 3.10
N ALA A 222 8.80 3.29 3.81
CA ALA A 222 9.92 4.24 3.76
C ALA A 222 10.49 4.30 2.33
N SER A 223 11.14 5.43 2.01
CA SER A 223 11.82 5.60 0.73
C SER A 223 13.02 4.67 0.63
N VAL A 224 13.30 4.17 -0.56
CA VAL A 224 14.48 3.34 -0.84
C VAL A 224 15.76 4.18 -0.80
N ASP A 225 15.67 5.45 -1.24
CA ASP A 225 16.82 6.36 -1.27
C ASP A 225 16.93 7.18 0.02
N SER A 226 18.11 7.15 0.64
CA SER A 226 18.42 7.76 1.94
C SER A 226 18.40 9.29 1.99
N ASP A 227 18.25 9.97 0.86
CA ASP A 227 18.37 11.43 0.77
C ASP A 227 17.12 12.22 1.18
N SER A 228 16.02 11.57 1.51
CA SER A 228 14.73 12.29 1.73
C SER A 228 14.58 12.91 3.12
N GLY A 229 15.42 12.60 4.08
CA GLY A 229 15.31 13.10 5.48
C GLY A 229 14.02 12.66 6.22
N LEU A 230 13.16 11.90 5.54
CA LEU A 230 11.87 11.42 6.04
C LEU A 230 11.92 10.00 6.59
N GLU A 231 13.10 9.37 6.55
CA GLU A 231 13.26 7.97 6.92
C GLU A 231 13.46 7.80 8.41
N ASP A 232 12.36 7.73 9.14
CA ASP A 232 12.40 7.36 10.55
C ASP A 232 11.99 5.91 10.76
N ASN A 233 12.50 5.32 11.82
CA ASN A 233 12.00 4.05 12.31
C ASN A 233 10.54 4.20 12.74
N ILE A 234 9.80 3.09 12.64
CA ILE A 234 8.47 3.00 13.22
C ILE A 234 8.60 3.09 14.75
N ILE A 235 7.88 4.03 15.32
CA ILE A 235 7.80 4.22 16.77
C ILE A 235 6.34 4.01 17.19
N VAL A 236 6.15 3.17 18.18
CA VAL A 236 4.85 2.86 18.77
C VAL A 236 4.77 3.48 20.16
N THR A 237 3.76 4.28 20.41
CA THR A 237 3.50 4.87 21.74
C THR A 237 2.13 4.42 22.23
N ILE A 238 2.07 3.80 23.40
CA ILE A 238 0.81 3.45 24.07
C ILE A 238 0.41 4.60 24.99
N LEU A 239 -0.86 4.98 24.90
CA LEU A 239 -1.43 6.05 25.69
C LEU A 239 -2.57 5.52 26.57
N GLU A 240 -2.72 6.12 27.73
CA GLU A 240 -3.89 6.00 28.61
C GLU A 240 -4.48 7.39 28.81
N ASP A 241 -5.74 7.56 28.45
CA ASP A 241 -6.44 8.85 28.48
C ASP A 241 -5.60 9.99 27.84
N ASP A 242 -5.06 9.69 26.64
CA ASP A 242 -4.18 10.58 25.84
C ASP A 242 -2.81 10.90 26.46
N VAL A 243 -2.45 10.27 27.59
CA VAL A 243 -1.15 10.42 28.23
C VAL A 243 -0.24 9.25 27.86
N ALA A 244 0.93 9.53 27.29
CA ALA A 244 1.91 8.52 26.93
C ALA A 244 2.40 7.73 28.15
N LYS A 245 2.35 6.41 28.08
CA LYS A 245 2.76 5.47 29.15
C LYS A 245 3.94 4.59 28.73
N LEU A 246 3.97 4.22 27.45
CA LEU A 246 4.97 3.31 26.94
C LEU A 246 5.38 3.75 25.54
N ARG A 247 6.68 3.78 25.27
CA ARG A 247 7.24 4.06 23.94
C ARG A 247 8.16 2.92 23.52
N VAL A 248 7.93 2.44 22.30
CA VAL A 248 8.74 1.41 21.65
C VAL A 248 9.30 1.97 20.36
N ASP A 249 10.61 2.12 20.26
CA ASP A 249 11.32 2.31 18.99
C ASP A 249 11.61 0.92 18.42
N THR A 250 11.07 0.65 17.24
CA THR A 250 11.19 -0.69 16.64
C THR A 250 12.57 -0.95 16.04
N ASP A 251 13.39 0.10 15.81
CA ASP A 251 14.60 0.08 14.98
C ASP A 251 14.33 -0.43 13.54
N ALA A 252 13.07 -0.50 13.15
CA ALA A 252 12.62 -0.97 11.84
C ALA A 252 11.93 0.15 11.07
N LYS A 253 12.23 0.24 9.78
CA LYS A 253 11.53 1.10 8.83
C LYS A 253 10.41 0.31 8.17
N ALA A 254 9.30 0.99 7.88
CA ALA A 254 8.25 0.38 7.06
C ALA A 254 8.80 0.01 5.68
N GLN A 255 8.58 -1.21 5.23
CA GLN A 255 8.98 -1.69 3.91
C GLN A 255 7.75 -2.12 3.11
N LYS A 256 7.84 -2.02 1.77
CA LYS A 256 6.78 -2.39 0.84
C LYS A 256 6.35 -3.85 1.07
N GLY A 257 5.06 -4.07 1.30
CA GLY A 257 4.45 -5.39 1.42
C GLY A 257 4.86 -6.19 2.66
N THR A 258 5.56 -5.58 3.63
CA THR A 258 6.02 -6.27 4.84
C THR A 258 5.09 -6.10 6.02
N GLN A 259 5.37 -6.82 7.10
CA GLN A 259 4.68 -6.70 8.38
C GLN A 259 5.67 -6.48 9.51
N ILE A 260 5.35 -5.55 10.40
CA ILE A 260 6.06 -5.32 11.65
C ILE A 260 5.12 -5.72 12.78
N ASP A 261 5.50 -6.76 13.52
CA ASP A 261 4.80 -7.19 14.74
C ASP A 261 5.53 -6.64 15.96
N VAL A 262 4.79 -5.97 16.83
CA VAL A 262 5.28 -5.45 18.11
C VAL A 262 4.51 -6.14 19.23
N VAL A 263 5.14 -7.09 19.90
CA VAL A 263 4.53 -7.85 21.01
C VAL A 263 5.08 -7.35 22.34
N ILE A 264 4.21 -6.77 23.16
CA ILE A 264 4.53 -6.23 24.48
C ILE A 264 4.12 -7.25 25.52
N LYS A 265 5.07 -7.63 26.39
CA LYS A 265 4.89 -8.59 27.51
C LYS A 265 5.07 -7.87 28.84
N PRO A 266 4.01 -7.38 29.44
CA PRO A 266 4.08 -6.50 30.62
C PRO A 266 4.78 -7.13 31.81
N THR A 267 4.46 -8.39 32.14
CA THR A 267 5.08 -9.10 33.29
C THR A 267 6.57 -9.33 33.12
N ARG A 268 7.02 -9.60 31.90
CA ARG A 268 8.43 -9.82 31.59
C ARG A 268 9.19 -8.54 31.35
N GLN A 269 8.50 -7.40 31.26
CA GLN A 269 9.06 -6.10 30.86
C GLN A 269 9.84 -6.22 29.53
N GLU A 270 9.31 -7.00 28.59
CA GLU A 270 9.93 -7.33 27.32
C GLU A 270 9.06 -6.84 26.16
N VAL A 271 9.70 -6.37 25.10
CA VAL A 271 9.08 -6.13 23.80
C VAL A 271 9.78 -6.98 22.76
N ILE A 272 9.01 -7.73 22.00
CA ILE A 272 9.49 -8.51 20.85
C ILE A 272 9.03 -7.81 19.60
N ILE A 273 9.96 -7.47 18.70
CA ILE A 273 9.70 -6.86 17.41
C ILE A 273 10.09 -7.89 16.35
N SER A 274 9.14 -8.23 15.48
CA SER A 274 9.37 -9.14 14.36
C SER A 274 9.13 -8.39 13.04
N VAL A 275 10.07 -8.49 12.12
CA VAL A 275 9.94 -7.97 10.75
C VAL A 275 10.25 -9.13 9.82
N ASP A 276 9.25 -9.63 9.14
CA ASP A 276 9.33 -10.87 8.35
C ASP A 276 9.97 -12.03 9.16
N SER A 277 11.19 -12.48 8.77
CA SER A 277 11.94 -13.53 9.47
C SER A 277 12.86 -13.01 10.58
N TRP A 278 12.94 -11.68 10.78
CA TRP A 278 13.79 -11.07 11.78
C TRP A 278 13.06 -10.86 13.09
N GLN A 279 13.73 -11.10 14.21
CA GLN A 279 13.18 -10.85 15.53
C GLN A 279 14.20 -10.12 16.41
N ILE A 280 13.77 -9.01 17.02
CA ILE A 280 14.53 -8.20 17.96
C ILE A 280 13.80 -8.22 19.30
N ARG A 281 14.53 -8.40 20.39
CA ARG A 281 13.99 -8.31 21.76
C ARG A 281 14.54 -7.07 22.45
N LYS A 282 13.64 -6.31 23.07
CA LYS A 282 13.97 -5.08 23.78
C LYS A 282 13.35 -5.10 25.18
N SER A 283 13.97 -4.37 26.11
CA SER A 283 13.35 -4.08 27.41
C SER A 283 12.33 -2.94 27.28
N ILE A 284 11.27 -3.01 28.06
CA ILE A 284 10.26 -1.94 28.10
C ILE A 284 10.87 -0.68 28.69
N VAL A 285 10.73 0.43 27.97
CA VAL A 285 10.99 1.79 28.50
C VAL A 285 9.64 2.39 28.88
N ARG A 286 9.42 2.61 30.17
CA ARG A 286 8.27 3.35 30.69
C ARG A 286 8.58 4.85 30.62
N LEU A 287 7.58 5.64 30.23
CA LEU A 287 7.65 7.10 30.17
C LEU A 287 7.07 7.71 31.46
#